data_3edcde58f56e890da54704054c2cad59
#
_entry.id   3edcde58f56e890da54704054c2cad59
#
_cell.length_a   1.000
_cell.length_b   1.000
_cell.length_c   1.000
_cell.angle_alpha   90.00
_cell.angle_beta   90.00
_cell.angle_gamma   90.00
#
_symmetry.space_group_name_H-M   'P 1'
#
loop_
_entity.id
_entity.type
_entity.pdbx_description
1 polymer ?
#
loop_
_entity_poly.entity_id
_entity_poly.type
_entity_poly.pdbx_seq_one_letter_code
_entity_poly.pdbx_strand_id
1 'polypeptide(L)'
;MVLPFVLSLAGCQMFLSTVGFMSGGDLSDAAYSGLEGQRVAIVCLSDSSSYGDGTETRQLARGVAALMSEYVPGIKIVSSSEVEDWVDRNGWDQIDYRQVGQGVKADRVVAIDLEGFRLHQDPTLYKGQANIRLTVFDMQNPSNHVFRHELPDLSYPRTGVVHASDVSESKFRRQFIKILSEQVARHFYKYDGYAKSAHDGAFVLE
;
A
#
# COMPACT_ATOMS: atom_id res chain seq x y z
N MET A 1 46.50 8.90 62.20
CA MET A 1 46.44 7.67 61.41
C MET A 1 45.10 7.68 60.71
N VAL A 2 45.08 8.18 59.47
CA VAL A 2 43.86 8.40 58.66
C VAL A 2 43.93 7.44 57.51
N LEU A 3 42.95 6.55 57.41
CA LEU A 3 42.81 5.54 56.38
C LEU A 3 41.98 6.09 55.22
N PRO A 4 42.41 6.14 53.97
CA PRO A 4 41.57 6.58 52.86
C PRO A 4 40.68 5.42 52.39
N PHE A 5 39.39 5.69 52.29
CA PHE A 5 38.35 4.83 51.75
C PHE A 5 38.36 4.98 50.20
N VAL A 6 38.85 3.94 49.52
CA VAL A 6 38.82 3.87 48.04
C VAL A 6 37.47 3.30 47.62
N LEU A 7 36.60 4.13 47.10
CA LEU A 7 35.31 3.74 46.53
C LEU A 7 35.52 3.30 45.07
N SER A 8 35.37 2.03 44.82
CA SER A 8 35.46 1.43 43.45
C SER A 8 34.24 1.76 42.63
N LEU A 9 34.39 2.63 41.63
CA LEU A 9 33.45 2.86 40.58
C LEU A 9 33.63 1.80 39.47
N ALA A 10 33.00 0.63 39.62
CA ALA A 10 32.90 -0.36 38.57
C ALA A 10 31.42 -0.75 38.44
N GLY A 11 30.72 -0.26 37.45
CA GLY A 11 29.38 -0.74 37.18
C GLY A 11 28.49 0.14 36.28
N CYS A 12 28.96 0.68 35.20
CA CYS A 12 28.09 1.36 34.24
C CYS A 12 28.44 1.15 32.77
N GLN A 13 28.96 -0.03 32.40
CA GLN A 13 29.21 -0.31 30.96
C GLN A 13 28.42 -1.50 30.38
N MET A 14 27.54 -2.14 31.17
CA MET A 14 26.79 -3.31 30.68
C MET A 14 25.36 -3.01 30.24
N PHE A 15 24.88 -1.76 30.37
CA PHE A 15 23.48 -1.42 30.05
C PHE A 15 23.29 -0.86 28.62
N LEU A 16 24.37 -0.49 27.91
CA LEU A 16 24.28 0.07 26.56
C LEU A 16 24.34 -0.96 25.44
N SER A 17 24.72 -2.21 25.74
CA SER A 17 24.82 -3.27 24.71
C SER A 17 23.52 -4.05 24.48
N THR A 18 22.54 -3.95 25.39
CA THR A 18 21.25 -4.66 25.26
C THR A 18 20.18 -3.86 24.51
N VAL A 19 20.31 -2.55 24.39
CA VAL A 19 19.36 -1.71 23.63
C VAL A 19 19.63 -1.78 22.11
N GLY A 20 20.87 -2.09 21.71
CA GLY A 20 21.25 -2.22 20.29
C GLY A 20 20.75 -3.50 19.60
N PHE A 21 20.35 -4.53 20.37
CA PHE A 21 19.94 -5.82 19.77
C PHE A 21 18.42 -5.92 19.47
N MET A 22 17.61 -4.94 19.85
CA MET A 22 16.17 -4.89 19.57
C MET A 22 15.80 -3.96 18.40
N SER A 23 16.77 -3.35 17.72
CA SER A 23 16.56 -2.48 16.53
C SER A 23 17.13 -3.11 15.28
N GLY A 24 16.92 -4.40 15.05
CA GLY A 24 17.53 -5.14 13.97
C GLY A 24 16.58 -5.56 12.86
N GLY A 25 15.77 -4.68 12.35
CA GLY A 25 15.17 -4.81 11.02
C GLY A 25 15.64 -3.62 10.19
N ASP A 26 16.16 -3.86 9.00
CA ASP A 26 16.50 -2.80 8.05
C ASP A 26 15.17 -2.21 7.53
N LEU A 27 14.59 -1.29 8.33
CA LEU A 27 13.32 -0.64 7.99
C LEU A 27 13.56 0.28 6.80
N SER A 28 12.89 -0.01 5.70
CA SER A 28 12.82 0.89 4.55
C SER A 28 11.90 2.07 4.88
N ASP A 29 12.39 3.28 4.66
CA ASP A 29 11.60 4.49 4.85
C ASP A 29 10.47 4.59 3.82
N ALA A 30 9.40 5.29 4.19
CA ALA A 30 8.33 5.66 3.27
C ALA A 30 8.88 6.49 2.11
N ALA A 31 8.46 6.20 0.89
CA ALA A 31 8.79 7.02 -0.28
C ALA A 31 8.08 8.39 -0.20
N TYR A 32 6.96 8.47 0.50
CA TYR A 32 6.21 9.70 0.74
C TYR A 32 5.52 9.65 2.11
N SER A 33 5.88 10.57 3.01
CA SER A 33 5.35 10.67 4.39
C SER A 33 4.30 11.77 4.57
N GLY A 34 3.96 12.53 3.52
CA GLY A 34 3.05 13.67 3.60
C GLY A 34 1.56 13.33 3.80
N LEU A 35 1.24 12.10 4.22
CA LEU A 35 -0.14 11.65 4.52
C LEU A 35 -0.43 11.56 6.02
N GLU A 36 0.58 11.70 6.87
CA GLU A 36 0.43 11.64 8.33
C GLU A 36 -0.52 12.74 8.81
N GLY A 37 -1.51 12.35 9.64
CA GLY A 37 -2.51 13.26 10.20
C GLY A 37 -3.53 13.83 9.20
N GLN A 38 -3.42 13.53 7.90
CA GLN A 38 -4.27 14.07 6.84
C GLN A 38 -5.57 13.26 6.67
N ARG A 39 -6.63 13.92 6.17
CA ARG A 39 -7.83 13.26 5.64
C ARG A 39 -7.58 12.87 4.18
N VAL A 40 -7.53 11.57 3.91
CA VAL A 40 -7.07 11.02 2.64
C VAL A 40 -8.17 10.25 1.94
N ALA A 41 -8.47 10.60 0.69
CA ALA A 41 -9.29 9.79 -0.21
C ALA A 41 -8.38 8.92 -1.08
N ILE A 42 -8.75 7.63 -1.24
CA ILE A 42 -8.07 6.69 -2.12
C ILE A 42 -9.01 6.40 -3.28
N VAL A 43 -8.54 6.69 -4.50
CA VAL A 43 -9.31 6.51 -5.73
C VAL A 43 -8.51 5.64 -6.68
N CYS A 44 -9.08 4.52 -7.10
CA CYS A 44 -8.44 3.61 -8.05
C CYS A 44 -9.26 3.55 -9.34
N LEU A 45 -8.62 3.78 -10.47
CA LEU A 45 -9.17 3.63 -11.81
C LEU A 45 -8.41 2.55 -12.59
N SER A 46 -9.05 1.97 -13.60
CA SER A 46 -8.43 1.00 -14.50
C SER A 46 -8.68 1.39 -15.95
N ASP A 47 -7.67 1.14 -16.79
CA ASP A 47 -7.76 1.29 -18.24
C ASP A 47 -8.68 0.25 -18.92
N SER A 48 -8.86 -0.90 -18.27
CA SER A 48 -9.58 -2.06 -18.83
C SER A 48 -11.08 -2.08 -18.49
N SER A 49 -11.54 -1.18 -17.63
CA SER A 49 -12.95 -1.13 -17.24
C SER A 49 -13.58 0.19 -17.64
N SER A 50 -14.66 0.10 -18.41
CA SER A 50 -15.70 1.11 -18.32
C SER A 50 -16.09 1.19 -16.84
N TYR A 51 -16.05 2.36 -16.25
CA TYR A 51 -16.32 2.55 -14.84
C TYR A 51 -17.68 1.92 -14.47
N GLY A 52 -17.69 1.01 -13.51
CA GLY A 52 -18.90 0.31 -13.05
C GLY A 52 -18.67 -1.15 -12.66
N ASP A 53 -17.87 -1.89 -13.41
CA ASP A 53 -17.60 -3.31 -13.14
C ASP A 53 -16.31 -3.55 -12.33
N GLY A 54 -15.64 -2.50 -11.90
CA GLY A 54 -14.32 -2.53 -11.26
C GLY A 54 -14.29 -3.13 -9.87
N THR A 55 -14.61 -4.42 -9.76
CA THR A 55 -14.41 -5.18 -8.50
C THR A 55 -12.95 -5.13 -8.07
N GLU A 56 -12.01 -5.18 -9.01
CA GLU A 56 -10.57 -5.13 -8.78
C GLU A 56 -10.12 -3.79 -8.23
N THR A 57 -10.56 -2.69 -8.84
CA THR A 57 -10.21 -1.33 -8.42
C THR A 57 -10.74 -1.01 -7.03
N ARG A 58 -12.00 -1.41 -6.75
CA ARG A 58 -12.59 -1.26 -5.41
C ARG A 58 -11.85 -2.09 -4.35
N GLN A 59 -11.53 -3.36 -4.67
CA GLN A 59 -10.80 -4.22 -3.75
C GLN A 59 -9.39 -3.71 -3.50
N LEU A 60 -8.69 -3.23 -4.54
CA LEU A 60 -7.37 -2.62 -4.42
C LEU A 60 -7.43 -1.36 -3.54
N ALA A 61 -8.33 -0.43 -3.83
CA ALA A 61 -8.49 0.79 -3.03
C ALA A 61 -8.78 0.49 -1.56
N ARG A 62 -9.67 -0.48 -1.27
CA ARG A 62 -9.99 -0.92 0.10
C ARG A 62 -8.80 -1.58 0.79
N GLY A 63 -8.05 -2.43 0.08
CA GLY A 63 -6.84 -3.07 0.60
C GLY A 63 -5.77 -2.05 0.98
N VAL A 64 -5.52 -1.09 0.09
CA VAL A 64 -4.58 0.02 0.36
C VAL A 64 -5.07 0.87 1.53
N ALA A 65 -6.36 1.22 1.57
CA ALA A 65 -6.96 2.00 2.66
C ALA A 65 -6.78 1.32 4.03
N ALA A 66 -7.01 0.01 4.10
CA ALA A 66 -6.85 -0.77 5.33
C ALA A 66 -5.40 -0.74 5.83
N LEU A 67 -4.43 -1.01 4.95
CA LEU A 67 -3.01 -0.98 5.29
C LEU A 67 -2.55 0.43 5.70
N MET A 68 -2.96 1.46 4.97
CA MET A 68 -2.59 2.84 5.33
C MET A 68 -3.22 3.26 6.66
N SER A 69 -4.45 2.86 6.93
CA SER A 69 -5.11 3.13 8.22
C SER A 69 -4.39 2.47 9.40
N GLU A 70 -3.76 1.33 9.17
CA GLU A 70 -3.01 0.58 10.19
C GLU A 70 -1.60 1.15 10.41
N TYR A 71 -0.91 1.53 9.33
CA TYR A 71 0.53 1.81 9.39
C TYR A 71 0.91 3.29 9.25
N VAL A 72 0.03 4.16 8.74
CA VAL A 72 0.32 5.60 8.62
C VAL A 72 -0.19 6.35 9.85
N PRO A 73 0.69 7.02 10.62
CA PRO A 73 0.30 7.65 11.88
C PRO A 73 -0.76 8.74 11.69
N GLY A 74 -1.88 8.62 12.44
CA GLY A 74 -2.91 9.66 12.50
C GLY A 74 -3.69 9.91 11.21
N ILE A 75 -3.52 9.10 10.16
CA ILE A 75 -4.26 9.22 8.91
C ILE A 75 -5.77 9.07 9.15
N LYS A 76 -6.57 9.82 8.41
CA LYS A 76 -8.04 9.74 8.42
C LYS A 76 -8.50 9.33 7.01
N ILE A 77 -8.76 8.06 6.81
CA ILE A 77 -9.21 7.56 5.51
C ILE A 77 -10.68 7.96 5.28
N VAL A 78 -10.96 8.56 4.12
CA VAL A 78 -12.31 8.75 3.60
C VAL A 78 -12.86 7.37 3.24
N SER A 79 -14.06 7.03 3.70
CA SER A 79 -14.64 5.71 3.43
C SER A 79 -14.85 5.49 1.93
N SER A 80 -14.66 4.26 1.46
CA SER A 80 -14.90 3.91 0.05
C SER A 80 -16.33 4.22 -0.37
N SER A 81 -17.30 4.03 0.54
CA SER A 81 -18.70 4.37 0.27
C SER A 81 -18.92 5.86 0.06
N GLU A 82 -18.24 6.74 0.82
CA GLU A 82 -18.34 8.19 0.64
C GLU A 82 -17.80 8.62 -0.74
N VAL A 83 -16.71 7.98 -1.18
CA VAL A 83 -16.15 8.22 -2.52
C VAL A 83 -17.11 7.69 -3.60
N GLU A 84 -17.57 6.45 -3.47
CA GLU A 84 -18.52 5.81 -4.41
C GLU A 84 -19.81 6.64 -4.52
N ASP A 85 -20.42 7.03 -3.39
CA ASP A 85 -21.64 7.85 -3.35
C ASP A 85 -21.45 9.23 -4.01
N TRP A 86 -20.26 9.83 -3.85
CA TRP A 86 -19.98 11.11 -4.50
C TRP A 86 -19.89 10.94 -6.01
N VAL A 87 -19.20 9.92 -6.45
CA VAL A 87 -19.00 9.66 -7.87
C VAL A 87 -20.32 9.27 -8.54
N ASP A 88 -21.12 8.41 -7.94
CA ASP A 88 -22.45 8.01 -8.49
C ASP A 88 -23.37 9.22 -8.69
N ARG A 89 -23.27 10.23 -7.81
CA ARG A 89 -24.06 11.47 -7.93
C ARG A 89 -23.54 12.44 -8.98
N ASN A 90 -22.26 12.41 -9.32
CA ASN A 90 -21.62 13.40 -10.21
C ASN A 90 -21.30 12.86 -11.61
N GLY A 91 -21.54 11.56 -11.85
CA GLY A 91 -21.27 10.89 -13.11
C GLY A 91 -19.82 10.47 -13.30
N TRP A 92 -19.62 9.43 -14.13
CA TRP A 92 -18.35 8.73 -14.24
C TRP A 92 -17.61 8.93 -15.56
N ASP A 93 -18.19 9.67 -16.51
CA ASP A 93 -17.68 9.75 -17.89
C ASP A 93 -16.29 10.39 -17.99
N GLN A 94 -15.92 11.25 -17.02
CA GLN A 94 -14.57 11.81 -16.89
C GLN A 94 -14.25 12.09 -15.42
N ILE A 95 -13.64 11.14 -14.74
CA ILE A 95 -13.25 11.34 -13.34
C ILE A 95 -11.96 12.15 -13.28
N ASP A 96 -12.06 13.35 -12.70
CA ASP A 96 -10.90 14.08 -12.19
C ASP A 96 -10.72 13.74 -10.69
N TYR A 97 -9.62 13.12 -10.34
CA TYR A 97 -9.24 12.81 -8.96
C TYR A 97 -9.35 14.01 -8.01
N ARG A 98 -9.10 15.22 -8.53
CA ARG A 98 -9.18 16.47 -7.78
C ARG A 98 -10.61 16.82 -7.43
N GLN A 99 -11.54 16.63 -8.36
CA GLN A 99 -12.96 16.86 -8.12
C GLN A 99 -13.50 15.91 -7.06
N VAL A 100 -13.09 14.64 -7.11
CA VAL A 100 -13.41 13.66 -6.05
C VAL A 100 -12.89 14.15 -4.72
N GLY A 101 -11.60 14.50 -4.62
CA GLY A 101 -10.98 14.96 -3.39
C GLY A 101 -11.66 16.18 -2.77
N GLN A 102 -12.02 17.16 -3.60
CA GLN A 102 -12.78 18.34 -3.17
C GLN A 102 -14.18 17.97 -2.71
N GLY A 103 -14.86 17.09 -3.47
CA GLY A 103 -16.22 16.67 -3.19
C GLY A 103 -16.38 15.92 -1.87
N VAL A 104 -15.39 15.08 -1.51
CA VAL A 104 -15.37 14.34 -0.23
C VAL A 104 -14.57 15.08 0.85
N LYS A 105 -14.17 16.33 0.60
CA LYS A 105 -13.41 17.19 1.54
C LYS A 105 -12.14 16.51 2.08
N ALA A 106 -11.41 15.84 1.20
CA ALA A 106 -10.11 15.28 1.53
C ALA A 106 -9.03 16.36 1.55
N ASP A 107 -8.00 16.20 2.38
CA ASP A 107 -6.79 17.04 2.36
C ASP A 107 -5.84 16.55 1.27
N ARG A 108 -5.82 15.23 1.03
CA ARG A 108 -5.00 14.55 0.03
C ARG A 108 -5.82 13.53 -0.73
N VAL A 109 -5.47 13.31 -2.00
CA VAL A 109 -6.00 12.20 -2.80
C VAL A 109 -4.84 11.32 -3.24
N VAL A 110 -4.91 10.04 -2.93
CA VAL A 110 -4.06 9.00 -3.49
C VAL A 110 -4.79 8.41 -4.69
N ALA A 111 -4.33 8.77 -5.87
CA ALA A 111 -4.81 8.25 -7.14
C ALA A 111 -3.99 7.03 -7.54
N ILE A 112 -4.67 5.94 -7.88
CA ILE A 112 -4.09 4.67 -8.29
C ILE A 112 -4.62 4.38 -9.71
N ASP A 113 -3.77 4.50 -10.71
CA ASP A 113 -4.07 4.07 -12.07
C ASP A 113 -3.61 2.62 -12.23
N LEU A 114 -4.54 1.69 -12.37
CA LEU A 114 -4.30 0.27 -12.58
C LEU A 114 -4.37 -0.03 -14.06
N GLU A 115 -3.24 -0.36 -14.68
CA GLU A 115 -3.11 -0.59 -16.10
C GLU A 115 -2.76 -2.07 -16.40
N GLY A 116 -3.34 -2.61 -17.46
CA GLY A 116 -3.00 -3.95 -17.96
C GLY A 116 -3.28 -5.08 -16.96
N PHE A 117 -4.26 -4.93 -16.06
CA PHE A 117 -4.62 -5.97 -15.09
C PHE A 117 -5.12 -7.22 -15.78
N ARG A 118 -4.46 -8.34 -15.54
CA ARG A 118 -4.86 -9.66 -16.04
C ARG A 118 -4.49 -10.77 -15.06
N LEU A 119 -5.26 -11.85 -15.06
CA LEU A 119 -5.09 -12.98 -14.16
C LEU A 119 -4.57 -14.24 -14.86
N HIS A 120 -4.70 -14.30 -16.17
CA HIS A 120 -4.41 -15.49 -16.95
C HIS A 120 -3.21 -15.31 -17.86
N GLN A 121 -2.36 -16.33 -17.93
CA GLN A 121 -1.38 -16.47 -19.00
C GLN A 121 -2.01 -17.24 -20.18
N ASP A 122 -2.82 -18.26 -19.86
CA ASP A 122 -3.67 -19.00 -20.79
C ASP A 122 -4.92 -19.53 -20.04
N PRO A 123 -5.89 -20.21 -20.70
CA PRO A 123 -7.15 -20.66 -20.07
C PRO A 123 -6.97 -21.56 -18.85
N THR A 124 -5.83 -22.24 -18.70
CA THR A 124 -5.55 -23.23 -17.65
C THR A 124 -4.50 -22.76 -16.66
N LEU A 125 -3.85 -21.63 -16.91
CA LEU A 125 -2.72 -21.13 -16.11
C LEU A 125 -2.95 -19.71 -15.65
N TYR A 126 -2.92 -19.52 -14.34
CA TYR A 126 -2.97 -18.19 -13.73
C TYR A 126 -1.58 -17.59 -13.61
N LYS A 127 -1.49 -16.35 -14.02
CA LYS A 127 -0.37 -15.43 -13.76
C LYS A 127 -0.93 -14.00 -13.68
N GLY A 128 -1.00 -13.46 -12.48
CA GLY A 128 -1.41 -12.07 -12.26
C GLY A 128 -0.36 -11.13 -12.83
N GLN A 129 -0.78 -10.12 -13.60
CA GLN A 129 0.09 -9.07 -14.13
C GLN A 129 -0.65 -7.73 -14.08
N ALA A 130 0.08 -6.68 -13.73
CA ALA A 130 -0.44 -5.31 -13.71
C ALA A 130 0.70 -4.30 -13.72
N ASN A 131 0.40 -3.08 -14.15
CA ASN A 131 1.20 -1.89 -13.93
C ASN A 131 0.39 -0.93 -13.06
N ILE A 132 1.05 -0.21 -12.17
CA ILE A 132 0.38 0.77 -11.32
C ILE A 132 1.15 2.10 -11.39
N ARG A 133 0.40 3.18 -11.61
CA ARG A 133 0.90 4.54 -11.41
C ARG A 133 0.24 5.12 -10.19
N LEU A 134 1.07 5.59 -9.25
CA LEU A 134 0.64 6.29 -8.04
C LEU A 134 0.83 7.78 -8.22
N THR A 135 -0.20 8.55 -7.86
CA THR A 135 -0.11 10.01 -7.84
C THR A 135 -0.79 10.52 -6.57
N VAL A 136 -0.13 11.41 -5.84
CA VAL A 136 -0.75 12.09 -4.69
C VAL A 136 -0.99 13.54 -5.04
N PHE A 137 -2.22 13.99 -4.85
CA PHE A 137 -2.64 15.37 -5.03
C PHE A 137 -2.85 16.04 -3.67
N ASP A 138 -2.40 17.29 -3.56
CA ASP A 138 -2.69 18.18 -2.44
C ASP A 138 -3.95 19.01 -2.76
N MET A 139 -4.99 18.88 -1.96
CA MET A 139 -6.25 19.59 -2.22
C MET A 139 -6.18 21.08 -1.90
N GLN A 140 -5.14 21.54 -1.20
CA GLN A 140 -4.87 22.98 -1.05
C GLN A 140 -4.27 23.58 -2.33
N ASN A 141 -3.54 22.78 -3.12
CA ASN A 141 -3.01 23.16 -4.42
C ASN A 141 -3.22 22.03 -5.45
N PRO A 142 -4.45 21.78 -5.89
CA PRO A 142 -4.79 20.61 -6.70
C PRO A 142 -4.22 20.66 -8.12
N SER A 143 -3.68 21.79 -8.58
CA SER A 143 -3.09 21.90 -9.92
C SER A 143 -1.84 21.04 -10.10
N ASN A 144 -1.11 20.75 -9.00
CA ASN A 144 0.13 19.98 -9.03
C ASN A 144 -0.02 18.71 -8.17
N HIS A 145 0.62 17.63 -8.62
CA HIS A 145 0.85 16.47 -7.76
C HIS A 145 2.06 16.72 -6.85
N VAL A 146 1.99 16.19 -5.62
CA VAL A 146 3.08 16.28 -4.63
C VAL A 146 3.94 15.02 -4.58
N PHE A 147 3.43 13.92 -5.16
CA PHE A 147 4.17 12.66 -5.31
C PHE A 147 3.68 11.92 -6.56
N ARG A 148 4.60 11.30 -7.29
CA ARG A 148 4.31 10.36 -8.38
C ARG A 148 5.32 9.23 -8.36
N HIS A 149 4.84 8.00 -8.54
CA HIS A 149 5.68 6.81 -8.64
C HIS A 149 5.04 5.79 -9.58
N GLU A 150 5.86 5.07 -10.33
CA GLU A 150 5.41 4.02 -11.23
C GLU A 150 5.90 2.67 -10.73
N LEU A 151 5.04 1.67 -10.76
CA LEU A 151 5.26 0.29 -10.38
C LEU A 151 5.01 -0.58 -11.62
N PRO A 152 5.99 -0.68 -12.52
CA PRO A 152 5.85 -1.49 -13.73
C PRO A 152 6.00 -2.98 -13.41
N ASP A 153 5.47 -3.82 -14.31
CA ASP A 153 5.71 -5.27 -14.36
C ASP A 153 5.44 -6.02 -13.05
N LEU A 154 4.42 -5.58 -12.30
CA LEU A 154 3.97 -6.32 -11.14
C LEU A 154 3.40 -7.67 -11.58
N SER A 155 3.97 -8.77 -11.08
CA SER A 155 3.52 -10.11 -11.43
C SER A 155 3.46 -11.04 -10.22
N TYR A 156 2.47 -11.97 -10.25
CA TYR A 156 2.30 -13.00 -9.25
C TYR A 156 1.82 -14.32 -9.87
N PRO A 157 2.47 -15.45 -9.54
CA PRO A 157 3.74 -15.54 -8.83
C PRO A 157 4.87 -14.86 -9.65
N ARG A 158 5.95 -14.45 -9.00
CA ARG A 158 7.08 -13.83 -9.69
C ARG A 158 7.71 -14.77 -10.70
N THR A 159 7.85 -16.04 -10.31
CA THR A 159 8.38 -17.10 -11.17
C THR A 159 7.32 -18.20 -11.33
N GLY A 160 7.20 -18.75 -12.54
CA GLY A 160 6.24 -19.81 -12.84
C GLY A 160 4.80 -19.30 -12.99
N VAL A 161 3.87 -20.23 -12.81
CA VAL A 161 2.41 -20.07 -12.98
C VAL A 161 1.69 -20.93 -11.94
N VAL A 162 0.39 -20.70 -11.78
CA VAL A 162 -0.51 -21.52 -10.95
C VAL A 162 -1.53 -22.22 -11.85
N HIS A 163 -1.73 -23.52 -11.68
CA HIS A 163 -2.73 -24.24 -12.45
C HIS A 163 -4.15 -23.93 -11.97
N ALA A 164 -5.07 -23.74 -12.90
CA ALA A 164 -6.49 -23.49 -12.60
C ALA A 164 -7.18 -24.67 -11.90
N SER A 165 -6.59 -25.87 -11.96
CA SER A 165 -7.02 -27.04 -11.17
C SER A 165 -6.72 -26.91 -9.68
N ASP A 166 -5.72 -26.11 -9.30
CA ASP A 166 -5.18 -26.07 -7.93
C ASP A 166 -5.85 -24.98 -7.07
N VAL A 167 -6.35 -23.93 -7.73
CA VAL A 167 -6.97 -22.80 -7.06
C VAL A 167 -8.08 -22.20 -7.91
N SER A 168 -9.16 -21.71 -7.28
CA SER A 168 -10.20 -20.97 -8.01
C SER A 168 -9.71 -19.60 -8.44
N GLU A 169 -10.20 -19.10 -9.58
CA GLU A 169 -9.88 -17.77 -10.05
C GLU A 169 -10.15 -16.67 -9.01
N SER A 170 -11.28 -16.80 -8.29
CA SER A 170 -11.63 -15.82 -7.25
C SER A 170 -10.65 -15.82 -6.08
N LYS A 171 -10.10 -16.97 -5.70
CA LYS A 171 -9.05 -17.06 -4.66
C LYS A 171 -7.74 -16.48 -5.17
N PHE A 172 -7.33 -16.81 -6.40
CA PHE A 172 -6.14 -16.28 -7.03
C PHE A 172 -6.21 -14.75 -7.20
N ARG A 173 -7.34 -14.22 -7.68
CA ARG A 173 -7.60 -12.79 -7.82
C ARG A 173 -7.45 -12.05 -6.50
N ARG A 174 -8.09 -12.54 -5.43
CA ARG A 174 -7.97 -11.92 -4.10
C ARG A 174 -6.53 -11.88 -3.61
N GLN A 175 -5.77 -12.97 -3.81
CA GLN A 175 -4.37 -13.03 -3.43
C GLN A 175 -3.53 -12.03 -4.21
N PHE A 176 -3.73 -11.92 -5.52
CA PHE A 176 -3.01 -10.96 -6.35
C PHE A 176 -3.33 -9.52 -5.95
N ILE A 177 -4.61 -9.19 -5.74
CA ILE A 177 -5.02 -7.86 -5.28
C ILE A 177 -4.42 -7.53 -3.91
N LYS A 178 -4.35 -8.49 -2.99
CA LYS A 178 -3.68 -8.31 -1.69
C LYS A 178 -2.21 -7.92 -1.89
N ILE A 179 -1.49 -8.63 -2.75
CA ILE A 179 -0.09 -8.33 -3.07
C ILE A 179 0.05 -6.92 -3.69
N LEU A 180 -0.82 -6.56 -4.63
CA LEU A 180 -0.82 -5.22 -5.21
C LEU A 180 -1.08 -4.15 -4.14
N SER A 181 -2.02 -4.40 -3.21
CA SER A 181 -2.31 -3.47 -2.10
C SER A 181 -1.09 -3.24 -1.21
N GLU A 182 -0.36 -4.30 -0.88
CA GLU A 182 0.88 -4.22 -0.10
C GLU A 182 1.97 -3.48 -0.86
N GLN A 183 2.13 -3.73 -2.17
CA GLN A 183 3.10 -3.04 -3.02
C GLN A 183 2.84 -1.54 -3.09
N VAL A 184 1.57 -1.12 -3.16
CA VAL A 184 1.15 0.28 -3.19
C VAL A 184 1.33 0.92 -1.81
N ALA A 185 0.76 0.33 -0.78
CA ALA A 185 0.64 0.95 0.55
C ALA A 185 2.00 1.20 1.21
N ARG A 186 2.99 0.32 1.03
CA ARG A 186 4.33 0.48 1.60
C ARG A 186 5.10 1.74 1.14
N HIS A 187 4.64 2.41 0.10
CA HIS A 187 5.23 3.70 -0.29
C HIS A 187 4.92 4.83 0.70
N PHE A 188 3.97 4.60 1.61
CA PHE A 188 3.41 5.61 2.50
C PHE A 188 3.73 5.39 3.99
N TYR A 189 4.42 4.29 4.36
CA TYR A 189 4.84 4.01 5.73
C TYR A 189 6.17 3.25 5.77
N LYS A 190 6.82 3.24 6.93
CA LYS A 190 8.04 2.45 7.14
C LYS A 190 7.70 0.97 7.22
N TYR A 191 8.43 0.14 6.50
CA TYR A 191 8.19 -1.31 6.45
C TYR A 191 9.49 -2.10 6.53
N ASP A 192 9.40 -3.35 7.02
CA ASP A 192 10.53 -4.28 7.04
C ASP A 192 10.76 -4.86 5.64
N GLY A 193 11.91 -4.49 5.04
CA GLY A 193 12.31 -4.97 3.72
C GLY A 193 12.55 -6.49 3.65
N TYR A 194 12.92 -7.12 4.77
CA TYR A 194 13.18 -8.57 4.83
C TYR A 194 11.89 -9.41 4.87
N ALA A 195 10.81 -8.93 5.45
CA ALA A 195 9.50 -9.59 5.41
C ALA A 195 9.00 -9.80 3.98
N LYS A 196 9.48 -8.98 3.04
CA LYS A 196 9.18 -9.07 1.61
C LYS A 196 9.57 -10.40 0.97
N SER A 197 10.70 -10.97 1.36
CA SER A 197 11.24 -12.20 0.75
C SER A 197 10.47 -13.45 1.17
N ALA A 198 9.86 -13.45 2.34
CA ALA A 198 9.10 -14.59 2.87
C ALA A 198 7.72 -14.72 2.22
N HIS A 199 7.04 -13.61 1.90
CA HIS A 199 5.73 -13.62 1.25
C HIS A 199 5.78 -13.87 -0.27
N ASP A 200 6.89 -13.52 -0.92
CA ASP A 200 7.08 -13.72 -2.36
C ASP A 200 7.30 -15.21 -2.73
N GLY A 201 7.61 -16.07 -1.77
CA GLY A 201 7.92 -17.49 -1.98
C GLY A 201 6.91 -18.50 -1.40
N ALA A 202 6.03 -18.08 -0.52
CA ALA A 202 5.11 -19.00 0.14
C ALA A 202 3.71 -18.94 -0.49
N PHE A 203 3.41 -19.92 -1.31
CA PHE A 203 2.04 -20.31 -1.64
C PHE A 203 1.47 -21.00 -0.38
N VAL A 204 0.91 -20.23 0.55
CA VAL A 204 0.15 -20.84 1.65
C VAL A 204 -1.23 -21.17 1.10
N LEU A 205 -1.40 -22.42 0.72
CA LEU A 205 -2.70 -23.03 0.48
C LEU A 205 -3.36 -23.28 1.86
N GLU A 206 -4.10 -22.30 2.37
CA GLU A 206 -5.07 -22.49 3.43
C GLU A 206 -6.49 -22.48 2.86
#